data_369aa2fa83e4727b584a39f767f291d4
#
_entry.id   369aa2fa83e4727b584a39f767f291d4
#
_cell.length_a   1.000
_cell.length_b   1.000
_cell.length_c   1.000
_cell.angle_alpha   90.00
_cell.angle_beta   90.00
_cell.angle_gamma   90.00
#
_symmetry.space_group_name_H-M   'P 1'
#
loop_
_entity.id
_entity.type
_entity.pdbx_description
1 polymer ?
#
loop_
_entity_poly.entity_id
_entity_poly.type
_entity_poly.pdbx_seq_one_letter_code
_entity_poly.pdbx_strand_id
1 'polypeptide(L)'
;MYDLKFDPEKYEIKTCELQNRSVTYRAFENIVYCAKPVSSVQKLNIYVPEAYYQGKTINGYDLKTAPVFAPNTVGGYMEGPAMEVGIDPFNHKPNTAFEALLHGYVVLCAGIRGRNTGMNSQEFFVGGSGKENTGKEEKLTGRAPAIIVDMKAAIRYMRYNADVIPGDVDRVFSFGMSGGGAQSALLGATGDSEDYEPYLTAIGAVSGVSDAVTGSMCWCPITELDYADEAYEWNLGNTQNRNRHCQMEWQRHLQRISMSWD
;
A
#
# COMPACT_ATOMS: atom_id res chain seq x y z
N MET A 1 -18.48 10.14 10.66
CA MET A 1 -18.05 8.73 10.62
C MET A 1 -18.54 8.18 9.30
N TYR A 2 -17.67 7.58 8.49
CA TYR A 2 -18.03 7.02 7.19
C TYR A 2 -18.76 5.69 7.37
N ASP A 3 -19.75 5.43 6.51
CA ASP A 3 -20.33 4.10 6.35
C ASP A 3 -19.33 3.24 5.57
N LEU A 4 -19.11 2.01 6.03
CA LEU A 4 -18.17 1.06 5.42
C LEU A 4 -18.88 0.00 4.55
N LYS A 5 -20.13 0.22 4.20
CA LYS A 5 -20.83 -0.64 3.26
C LYS A 5 -20.39 -0.34 1.83
N PHE A 6 -20.14 -1.40 1.09
CA PHE A 6 -19.85 -1.31 -0.34
C PHE A 6 -21.15 -1.10 -1.14
N ASP A 7 -21.11 -0.18 -2.08
CA ASP A 7 -22.23 0.08 -3.01
C ASP A 7 -21.87 -0.52 -4.40
N PRO A 8 -22.46 -1.67 -4.77
CA PRO A 8 -22.16 -2.33 -6.04
C PRO A 8 -22.71 -1.57 -7.27
N GLU A 9 -23.58 -0.57 -7.08
CA GLU A 9 -24.13 0.23 -8.18
C GLU A 9 -23.29 1.47 -8.49
N LYS A 10 -22.34 1.81 -7.61
CA LYS A 10 -21.48 2.99 -7.78
C LYS A 10 -20.19 2.64 -8.49
N TYR A 11 -20.26 2.45 -9.80
CA TYR A 11 -19.09 2.13 -10.64
C TYR A 11 -19.11 2.92 -11.95
N GLU A 12 -17.95 2.92 -12.61
CA GLU A 12 -17.79 3.33 -14.00
C GLU A 12 -17.23 2.15 -14.82
N ILE A 13 -17.69 2.00 -16.08
CA ILE A 13 -17.09 1.06 -17.01
C ILE A 13 -15.95 1.79 -17.73
N LYS A 14 -14.74 1.28 -17.58
CA LYS A 14 -13.55 1.84 -18.20
C LYS A 14 -12.90 0.82 -19.12
N THR A 15 -12.24 1.28 -20.18
CA THR A 15 -11.39 0.47 -21.05
C THR A 15 -10.00 1.07 -21.07
N CYS A 16 -9.00 0.23 -20.84
CA CYS A 16 -7.59 0.60 -20.95
C CYS A 16 -6.93 -0.21 -22.07
N GLU A 17 -6.26 0.49 -22.98
CA GLU A 17 -5.57 -0.10 -24.14
C GLU A 17 -4.08 0.24 -24.06
N LEU A 18 -3.24 -0.77 -23.88
CA LEU A 18 -1.79 -0.62 -23.78
C LEU A 18 -1.09 -1.75 -24.54
N GLN A 19 -0.09 -1.40 -25.34
CA GLN A 19 0.75 -2.36 -26.06
C GLN A 19 -0.06 -3.39 -26.87
N ASN A 20 -1.07 -2.94 -27.63
CA ASN A 20 -1.99 -3.77 -28.41
C ASN A 20 -2.80 -4.79 -27.59
N ARG A 21 -2.91 -4.59 -26.27
CA ARG A 21 -3.78 -5.35 -25.37
C ARG A 21 -4.83 -4.43 -24.77
N SER A 22 -6.01 -4.94 -24.56
CA SER A 22 -7.15 -4.17 -24.05
C SER A 22 -7.84 -4.91 -22.92
N VAL A 23 -8.26 -4.19 -21.91
CA VAL A 23 -9.10 -4.70 -20.84
C VAL A 23 -10.22 -3.72 -20.54
N THR A 24 -11.46 -4.23 -20.49
CA THR A 24 -12.64 -3.48 -20.03
C THR A 24 -13.01 -3.97 -18.64
N TYR A 25 -13.23 -3.04 -17.72
CA TYR A 25 -13.45 -3.34 -16.30
C TYR A 25 -14.43 -2.36 -15.67
N ARG A 26 -15.09 -2.81 -14.59
CA ARG A 26 -15.78 -1.91 -13.67
C ARG A 26 -14.79 -1.33 -12.68
N ALA A 27 -14.82 -0.03 -12.55
CA ALA A 27 -14.01 0.75 -11.63
C ALA A 27 -14.88 1.28 -10.49
N PHE A 28 -14.65 0.79 -9.29
CA PHE A 28 -15.22 1.30 -8.05
C PHE A 28 -14.14 2.11 -7.36
N GLU A 29 -14.23 3.43 -7.39
CA GLU A 29 -13.13 4.30 -7.01
C GLU A 29 -13.47 5.24 -5.86
N ASN A 30 -12.42 5.71 -5.17
CA ASN A 30 -12.50 6.67 -4.07
C ASN A 30 -13.31 6.17 -2.86
N ILE A 31 -13.31 4.89 -2.60
CA ILE A 31 -14.02 4.27 -1.47
C ILE A 31 -13.20 4.47 -0.19
N VAL A 32 -13.80 5.07 0.82
CA VAL A 32 -13.16 5.22 2.14
C VAL A 32 -13.26 3.90 2.90
N TYR A 33 -12.13 3.29 3.25
CA TYR A 33 -12.07 1.96 3.85
C TYR A 33 -12.02 1.93 5.38
N CYS A 34 -12.06 3.09 6.03
CA CYS A 34 -12.10 3.21 7.50
C CYS A 34 -13.06 4.31 7.94
N ALA A 35 -13.75 4.12 9.06
CA ALA A 35 -14.82 5.02 9.48
C ALA A 35 -14.33 6.39 9.97
N LYS A 36 -13.05 6.48 10.36
CA LYS A 36 -12.41 7.69 10.90
C LYS A 36 -11.08 7.95 10.21
N PRO A 37 -11.06 8.21 8.88
CA PRO A 37 -9.80 8.48 8.19
C PRO A 37 -9.12 9.72 8.78
N VAL A 38 -7.81 9.66 8.90
CA VAL A 38 -6.96 10.78 9.38
C VAL A 38 -6.16 11.41 8.25
N SER A 39 -6.26 10.87 7.05
CA SER A 39 -5.69 11.41 5.81
C SER A 39 -6.61 11.16 4.62
N SER A 40 -6.59 12.07 3.66
CA SER A 40 -7.36 11.95 2.41
C SER A 40 -6.90 10.79 1.51
N VAL A 41 -5.69 10.27 1.73
CA VAL A 41 -5.16 9.13 1.00
C VAL A 41 -5.86 7.81 1.37
N GLN A 42 -6.49 7.72 2.56
CA GLN A 42 -7.15 6.51 3.07
C GLN A 42 -8.43 6.17 2.30
N LYS A 43 -8.28 5.92 1.02
CA LYS A 43 -9.30 5.47 0.07
C LYS A 43 -8.76 4.29 -0.72
N LEU A 44 -9.65 3.47 -1.25
CA LEU A 44 -9.28 2.36 -2.11
C LEU A 44 -10.06 2.40 -3.42
N ASN A 45 -9.52 1.71 -4.42
CA ASN A 45 -10.15 1.42 -5.68
C ASN A 45 -10.26 -0.10 -5.84
N ILE A 46 -11.39 -0.57 -6.37
CA ILE A 46 -11.61 -1.97 -6.73
C ILE A 46 -11.89 -2.02 -8.23
N TYR A 47 -11.16 -2.88 -8.92
CA TYR A 47 -11.32 -3.08 -10.36
C TYR A 47 -11.68 -4.53 -10.65
N VAL A 48 -12.73 -4.73 -11.47
CA VAL A 48 -13.29 -6.04 -11.77
C VAL A 48 -13.44 -6.19 -13.28
N PRO A 49 -12.93 -7.26 -13.92
CA PRO A 49 -13.13 -7.47 -15.35
C PRO A 49 -14.61 -7.44 -15.75
N GLU A 50 -14.99 -6.60 -16.70
CA GLU A 50 -16.37 -6.47 -17.17
C GLU A 50 -16.90 -7.79 -17.78
N ALA A 51 -16.01 -8.64 -18.31
CA ALA A 51 -16.35 -9.94 -18.83
C ALA A 51 -17.14 -10.83 -17.84
N TYR A 52 -16.86 -10.70 -16.55
CA TYR A 52 -17.54 -11.48 -15.50
C TYR A 52 -19.02 -11.13 -15.38
N TYR A 53 -19.37 -9.87 -15.55
CA TYR A 53 -20.78 -9.42 -15.53
C TYR A 53 -21.54 -9.81 -16.78
N GLN A 54 -20.82 -10.24 -17.83
CA GLN A 54 -21.39 -10.83 -19.05
C GLN A 54 -21.45 -12.36 -19.01
N GLY A 55 -21.18 -12.98 -17.84
CA GLY A 55 -21.18 -14.42 -17.67
C GLY A 55 -19.99 -15.15 -18.32
N LYS A 56 -18.93 -14.42 -18.67
CA LYS A 56 -17.69 -14.98 -19.24
C LYS A 56 -16.69 -15.29 -18.15
N THR A 57 -15.72 -16.15 -18.45
CA THR A 57 -14.59 -16.48 -17.59
C THR A 57 -13.28 -15.97 -18.20
N ILE A 58 -12.29 -15.68 -17.35
CA ILE A 58 -10.92 -15.38 -17.74
C ILE A 58 -10.00 -16.33 -16.97
N ASN A 59 -9.19 -17.13 -17.67
CA ASN A 59 -8.31 -18.13 -17.07
C ASN A 59 -9.03 -19.11 -16.11
N GLY A 60 -10.30 -19.40 -16.36
CA GLY A 60 -11.13 -20.27 -15.53
C GLY A 60 -11.73 -19.59 -14.30
N TYR A 61 -11.47 -18.30 -14.09
CA TYR A 61 -12.09 -17.52 -13.03
C TYR A 61 -13.37 -16.84 -13.49
N ASP A 62 -14.25 -16.60 -12.56
CA ASP A 62 -15.51 -15.87 -12.72
C ASP A 62 -15.68 -14.82 -11.61
N LEU A 63 -16.87 -14.20 -11.57
CA LEU A 63 -17.21 -13.16 -10.60
C LEU A 63 -17.06 -13.58 -9.12
N LYS A 64 -17.13 -14.88 -8.82
CA LYS A 64 -17.08 -15.44 -7.46
C LYS A 64 -15.74 -16.08 -7.12
N THR A 65 -15.03 -16.58 -8.14
CA THR A 65 -13.83 -17.39 -7.95
C THR A 65 -12.53 -16.66 -8.26
N ALA A 66 -12.63 -15.43 -8.81
CA ALA A 66 -11.47 -14.63 -9.13
C ALA A 66 -10.69 -14.24 -7.85
N PRO A 67 -9.40 -14.60 -7.74
CA PRO A 67 -8.61 -14.16 -6.59
C PRO A 67 -8.43 -12.64 -6.59
N VAL A 68 -8.18 -12.10 -5.40
CA VAL A 68 -7.91 -10.66 -5.23
C VAL A 68 -6.41 -10.41 -5.28
N PHE A 69 -6.00 -9.53 -6.16
CA PHE A 69 -4.64 -9.00 -6.21
C PHE A 69 -4.60 -7.61 -5.57
N ALA A 70 -3.79 -7.45 -4.53
CA ALA A 70 -3.68 -6.24 -3.73
C ALA A 70 -2.28 -5.62 -3.85
N PRO A 71 -1.98 -4.90 -4.95
CA PRO A 71 -0.72 -4.20 -5.09
C PRO A 71 -0.71 -2.93 -4.24
N ASN A 72 0.47 -2.58 -3.70
CA ASN A 72 0.67 -1.30 -3.05
C ASN A 72 1.68 -0.43 -3.82
N THR A 73 1.54 0.88 -3.69
CA THR A 73 2.36 1.90 -4.35
C THR A 73 3.41 2.52 -3.41
N VAL A 74 3.60 1.91 -2.23
CA VAL A 74 4.55 2.41 -1.23
C VAL A 74 5.97 2.26 -1.74
N GLY A 75 6.64 3.39 -1.99
CA GLY A 75 8.06 3.47 -2.33
C GLY A 75 8.82 4.26 -1.26
N GLY A 76 9.94 3.73 -0.74
CA GLY A 76 10.71 4.39 0.31
C GLY A 76 9.91 4.73 1.58
N TYR A 77 8.88 3.95 1.87
CA TYR A 77 7.92 4.19 2.97
C TYR A 77 7.16 5.51 2.87
N MET A 78 7.05 6.06 1.67
CA MET A 78 6.29 7.28 1.40
C MET A 78 4.81 6.98 1.26
N GLU A 79 3.98 8.03 1.34
CA GLU A 79 2.56 7.94 1.02
C GLU A 79 2.35 7.39 -0.39
N GLY A 80 1.51 6.36 -0.49
CA GLY A 80 1.15 5.72 -1.75
C GLY A 80 -0.32 5.97 -2.08
N PRO A 81 -0.66 6.64 -3.19
CA PRO A 81 -2.05 6.76 -3.61
C PRO A 81 -2.60 5.40 -4.06
N ALA A 82 -3.93 5.26 -4.07
CA ALA A 82 -4.58 4.11 -4.68
C ALA A 82 -4.20 4.05 -6.17
N MET A 83 -3.62 2.92 -6.59
CA MET A 83 -3.18 2.74 -7.98
C MET A 83 -4.38 2.80 -8.93
N GLU A 84 -4.19 3.46 -10.06
CA GLU A 84 -5.10 3.42 -11.19
C GLU A 84 -4.59 2.43 -12.24
N VAL A 85 -5.52 1.88 -13.06
CA VAL A 85 -5.16 0.99 -14.17
C VAL A 85 -4.49 1.82 -15.28
N GLY A 86 -3.27 1.47 -15.67
CA GLY A 86 -2.55 2.27 -16.66
C GLY A 86 -1.07 1.92 -16.81
N ILE A 87 -0.28 2.95 -16.99
CA ILE A 87 1.17 2.86 -17.18
C ILE A 87 1.88 3.12 -15.86
N ASP A 88 2.86 2.30 -15.55
CA ASP A 88 3.78 2.50 -14.43
C ASP A 88 4.68 3.72 -14.72
N PRO A 89 4.72 4.73 -13.83
CA PRO A 89 5.44 5.98 -14.08
C PRO A 89 6.96 5.82 -14.10
N PHE A 90 7.51 4.74 -13.55
CA PHE A 90 8.95 4.53 -13.47
C PHE A 90 9.53 3.81 -14.70
N ASN A 91 8.83 2.77 -15.17
CA ASN A 91 9.32 1.92 -16.27
C ASN A 91 8.58 2.12 -17.59
N HIS A 92 7.52 2.96 -17.60
CA HIS A 92 6.68 3.26 -18.77
C HIS A 92 6.04 2.02 -19.42
N LYS A 93 5.83 0.95 -18.64
CA LYS A 93 5.13 -0.27 -19.05
C LYS A 93 3.74 -0.34 -18.43
N PRO A 94 2.86 -1.22 -18.91
CA PRO A 94 1.61 -1.51 -18.21
C PRO A 94 1.88 -1.86 -16.75
N ASN A 95 1.10 -1.27 -15.85
CA ASN A 95 1.28 -1.50 -14.43
C ASN A 95 0.65 -2.82 -13.97
N THR A 96 0.91 -3.19 -12.73
CA THR A 96 0.45 -4.47 -12.16
C THR A 96 -1.07 -4.59 -12.09
N ALA A 97 -1.82 -3.48 -11.95
CA ALA A 97 -3.27 -3.50 -11.98
C ALA A 97 -3.81 -3.87 -13.37
N PHE A 98 -3.24 -3.31 -14.44
CA PHE A 98 -3.59 -3.67 -15.81
C PHE A 98 -3.30 -5.14 -16.09
N GLU A 99 -2.11 -5.63 -15.74
CA GLU A 99 -1.73 -7.02 -15.96
C GLU A 99 -2.63 -7.99 -15.18
N ALA A 100 -2.93 -7.68 -13.92
CA ALA A 100 -3.79 -8.53 -13.08
C ALA A 100 -5.21 -8.65 -13.68
N LEU A 101 -5.80 -7.55 -14.15
CA LEU A 101 -7.11 -7.57 -14.81
C LEU A 101 -7.12 -8.42 -16.08
N LEU A 102 -6.07 -8.36 -16.90
CA LEU A 102 -5.93 -9.20 -18.08
C LEU A 102 -5.89 -10.69 -17.74
N HIS A 103 -5.34 -11.02 -16.58
CA HIS A 103 -5.27 -12.39 -16.08
C HIS A 103 -6.50 -12.82 -15.27
N GLY A 104 -7.50 -11.96 -15.14
CA GLY A 104 -8.78 -12.29 -14.51
C GLY A 104 -8.81 -12.09 -12.99
N TYR A 105 -7.85 -11.39 -12.41
CA TYR A 105 -7.90 -11.03 -10.99
C TYR A 105 -8.87 -9.87 -10.75
N VAL A 106 -9.52 -9.88 -9.59
CA VAL A 106 -10.08 -8.66 -8.99
C VAL A 106 -8.92 -7.88 -8.37
N VAL A 107 -8.85 -6.58 -8.58
CA VAL A 107 -7.71 -5.77 -8.12
C VAL A 107 -8.17 -4.83 -7.01
N LEU A 108 -7.51 -4.87 -5.86
CA LEU A 108 -7.71 -3.99 -4.72
C LEU A 108 -6.51 -3.04 -4.60
N CYS A 109 -6.69 -1.78 -4.94
CA CYS A 109 -5.66 -0.76 -4.83
C CYS A 109 -5.98 0.18 -3.66
N ALA A 110 -5.29 0.05 -2.55
CA ALA A 110 -5.45 0.94 -1.41
C ALA A 110 -4.49 2.13 -1.48
N GLY A 111 -5.00 3.33 -1.19
CA GLY A 111 -4.18 4.47 -0.85
C GLY A 111 -3.74 4.35 0.62
N ILE A 112 -2.46 4.55 0.87
CA ILE A 112 -1.77 4.19 2.10
C ILE A 112 -0.99 5.38 2.61
N ARG A 113 -1.13 5.71 3.88
CA ARG A 113 -0.30 6.72 4.54
C ARG A 113 1.18 6.30 4.51
N GLY A 114 2.07 7.25 4.53
CA GLY A 114 3.50 7.03 4.60
C GLY A 114 4.20 8.04 5.48
N ARG A 115 5.51 7.91 5.64
CA ARG A 115 6.34 8.74 6.52
C ARG A 115 6.20 10.25 6.27
N ASN A 116 5.78 10.64 5.08
CA ASN A 116 5.57 12.03 4.65
C ASN A 116 4.12 12.51 4.78
N THR A 117 3.18 11.66 5.20
CA THR A 117 1.77 12.05 5.31
C THR A 117 1.59 13.11 6.40
N GLY A 118 1.11 14.29 6.00
CA GLY A 118 1.00 15.48 6.85
C GLY A 118 2.19 16.44 6.76
N MET A 119 3.20 16.15 5.93
CA MET A 119 4.28 17.09 5.63
C MET A 119 3.87 18.11 4.57
N ASN A 120 4.37 19.34 4.68
CA ASN A 120 4.25 20.33 3.61
C ASN A 120 5.11 19.94 2.42
N SER A 121 4.64 20.21 1.19
CA SER A 121 5.37 19.94 -0.05
C SER A 121 6.77 20.58 -0.12
N GLN A 122 7.00 21.69 0.61
CA GLN A 122 8.32 22.32 0.69
C GLN A 122 9.31 21.58 1.58
N GLU A 123 8.85 20.88 2.61
CA GLU A 123 9.71 20.09 3.52
C GLU A 123 10.17 18.77 2.89
N PHE A 124 9.40 18.29 1.92
CA PHE A 124 9.69 17.06 1.19
C PHE A 124 11.00 17.13 0.37
N PHE A 125 11.27 18.28 -0.26
CA PHE A 125 12.45 18.46 -1.13
C PHE A 125 13.77 18.72 -0.38
N VAL A 126 13.73 19.01 0.91
CA VAL A 126 14.92 19.37 1.70
C VAL A 126 15.48 18.19 2.50
N GLY A 127 15.05 16.95 2.21
CA GLY A 127 15.57 15.73 2.85
C GLY A 127 15.52 15.83 4.37
N GLY A 128 14.35 15.68 4.92
CA GLY A 128 13.90 15.64 6.33
C GLY A 128 14.88 15.46 7.50
N SER A 129 16.02 16.10 7.49
CA SER A 129 16.93 16.19 8.63
C SER A 129 16.89 17.61 9.20
N GLY A 130 16.12 17.75 10.29
CA GLY A 130 16.38 18.77 11.28
C GLY A 130 16.15 20.21 10.85
N LYS A 131 14.92 20.62 10.61
CA LYS A 131 14.52 22.01 10.85
C LYS A 131 13.83 22.12 12.20
N GLU A 132 14.30 23.13 12.95
CA GLU A 132 13.71 23.58 14.19
C GLU A 132 12.19 23.72 14.07
N ASN A 133 11.49 23.27 15.08
CA ASN A 133 10.07 23.45 15.30
C ASN A 133 9.63 24.88 15.00
N THR A 134 8.99 25.11 13.86
CA THR A 134 8.35 26.39 13.53
C THR A 134 6.98 26.52 14.20
N GLY A 135 6.79 25.95 15.38
CA GLY A 135 5.64 26.23 16.24
C GLY A 135 4.25 25.80 15.77
N LYS A 136 4.11 25.17 14.61
CA LYS A 136 2.89 24.45 14.21
C LYS A 136 3.20 22.96 14.20
N GLU A 137 2.71 22.25 15.19
CA GLU A 137 2.69 20.79 15.19
C GLU A 137 1.84 20.31 14.00
N GLU A 138 2.48 20.11 12.85
CA GLU A 138 1.88 19.35 11.77
C GLU A 138 1.75 17.91 12.28
N LYS A 139 0.52 17.45 12.35
CA LYS A 139 0.21 16.12 12.86
C LYS A 139 0.61 15.08 11.82
N LEU A 140 1.86 14.62 11.89
CA LEU A 140 2.34 13.51 11.07
C LEU A 140 1.54 12.25 11.38
N THR A 141 0.65 11.86 10.47
CA THR A 141 -0.26 10.73 10.66
C THR A 141 0.24 9.43 10.04
N GLY A 142 1.36 9.50 9.31
CA GLY A 142 1.94 8.37 8.57
C GLY A 142 3.16 7.72 9.23
N ARG A 143 3.43 7.99 10.52
CA ARG A 143 4.47 7.29 11.28
C ARG A 143 4.14 5.81 11.43
N ALA A 144 5.16 4.97 11.58
CA ALA A 144 4.96 3.56 11.88
C ALA A 144 4.00 3.37 13.08
N PRO A 145 3.04 2.44 13.02
CA PRO A 145 2.83 1.42 12.01
C PRO A 145 1.79 1.79 10.92
N ALA A 146 1.59 3.07 10.60
CA ALA A 146 0.47 3.55 9.77
C ALA A 146 0.32 2.81 8.43
N ILE A 147 1.43 2.49 7.74
CA ILE A 147 1.41 1.83 6.43
C ILE A 147 0.71 0.47 6.52
N ILE A 148 1.20 -0.39 7.42
CA ILE A 148 0.65 -1.75 7.56
C ILE A 148 -0.79 -1.72 8.09
N VAL A 149 -1.12 -0.76 8.96
CA VAL A 149 -2.48 -0.56 9.48
C VAL A 149 -3.45 -0.22 8.36
N ASP A 150 -3.07 0.64 7.43
CA ASP A 150 -3.90 1.00 6.27
C ASP A 150 -4.10 -0.20 5.32
N MET A 151 -3.05 -0.99 5.07
CA MET A 151 -3.16 -2.21 4.26
C MET A 151 -4.12 -3.23 4.90
N LYS A 152 -3.98 -3.48 6.21
CA LYS A 152 -4.86 -4.35 6.97
C LYS A 152 -6.32 -3.85 6.94
N ALA A 153 -6.53 -2.56 7.14
CA ALA A 153 -7.86 -1.96 7.11
C ALA A 153 -8.55 -2.12 5.75
N ALA A 154 -7.81 -2.00 4.64
CA ALA A 154 -8.34 -2.22 3.30
C ALA A 154 -8.76 -3.68 3.05
N ILE A 155 -7.97 -4.65 3.54
CA ILE A 155 -8.33 -6.08 3.47
C ILE A 155 -9.59 -6.35 4.30
N ARG A 156 -9.64 -5.83 5.54
CA ARG A 156 -10.83 -5.97 6.41
C ARG A 156 -12.08 -5.36 5.77
N TYR A 157 -11.95 -4.22 5.10
CA TYR A 157 -13.05 -3.62 4.35
C TYR A 157 -13.61 -4.56 3.27
N MET A 158 -12.74 -5.20 2.48
CA MET A 158 -13.18 -6.17 1.47
C MET A 158 -13.92 -7.36 2.09
N ARG A 159 -13.37 -7.97 3.12
CA ARG A 159 -13.97 -9.13 3.78
C ARG A 159 -15.29 -8.81 4.48
N TYR A 160 -15.41 -7.62 5.05
CA TYR A 160 -16.67 -7.16 5.63
C TYR A 160 -17.79 -7.07 4.60
N ASN A 161 -17.45 -6.80 3.35
CA ASN A 161 -18.39 -6.67 2.25
C ASN A 161 -18.35 -7.89 1.29
N ALA A 162 -17.93 -9.06 1.76
CA ALA A 162 -17.74 -10.26 0.96
C ALA A 162 -18.99 -10.70 0.18
N ASP A 163 -20.18 -10.45 0.75
CA ASP A 163 -21.45 -10.83 0.13
C ASP A 163 -21.77 -10.03 -1.14
N VAL A 164 -21.16 -8.85 -1.30
CA VAL A 164 -21.48 -7.90 -2.39
C VAL A 164 -20.27 -7.51 -3.23
N ILE A 165 -19.05 -7.64 -2.70
CA ILE A 165 -17.82 -7.39 -3.47
C ILE A 165 -17.53 -8.60 -4.36
N PRO A 166 -17.28 -8.39 -5.67
CA PRO A 166 -16.87 -9.45 -6.57
C PRO A 166 -15.50 -10.04 -6.23
N GLY A 167 -15.31 -11.31 -6.53
CA GLY A 167 -14.09 -12.05 -6.30
C GLY A 167 -14.12 -12.91 -5.05
N ASP A 168 -13.09 -13.73 -4.91
CA ASP A 168 -12.84 -14.56 -3.75
C ASP A 168 -11.99 -13.78 -2.73
N VAL A 169 -12.65 -13.12 -1.79
CA VAL A 169 -12.02 -12.27 -0.77
C VAL A 169 -11.22 -13.08 0.27
N ASP A 170 -11.31 -14.42 0.26
CA ASP A 170 -10.49 -15.30 1.07
C ASP A 170 -9.15 -15.63 0.38
N ARG A 171 -9.04 -15.38 -0.92
CA ARG A 171 -7.83 -15.58 -1.73
C ARG A 171 -7.18 -14.25 -2.13
N VAL A 172 -6.58 -13.58 -1.16
CA VAL A 172 -5.92 -12.29 -1.34
C VAL A 172 -4.41 -12.46 -1.46
N PHE A 173 -3.83 -11.87 -2.52
CA PHE A 173 -2.39 -11.85 -2.75
C PHE A 173 -1.89 -10.41 -2.74
N SER A 174 -1.03 -10.07 -1.79
CA SER A 174 -0.39 -8.77 -1.74
C SER A 174 0.84 -8.71 -2.65
N PHE A 175 1.14 -7.51 -3.15
CA PHE A 175 2.32 -7.25 -3.95
C PHE A 175 2.93 -5.90 -3.58
N GLY A 176 4.25 -5.84 -3.55
CA GLY A 176 4.97 -4.60 -3.39
C GLY A 176 6.45 -4.72 -3.74
N MET A 177 7.07 -3.57 -4.00
CA MET A 177 8.49 -3.45 -4.33
C MET A 177 9.21 -2.52 -3.35
N SER A 178 10.47 -2.80 -3.01
CA SER A 178 11.29 -1.98 -2.09
C SER A 178 10.60 -1.81 -0.73
N GLY A 179 10.34 -0.60 -0.28
CA GLY A 179 9.55 -0.33 0.93
C GLY A 179 8.16 -0.98 0.88
N GLY A 180 7.50 -1.00 -0.28
CA GLY A 180 6.25 -1.73 -0.49
C GLY A 180 6.42 -3.24 -0.43
N GLY A 181 7.56 -3.77 -0.87
CA GLY A 181 7.92 -5.18 -0.72
C GLY A 181 8.06 -5.58 0.74
N ALA A 182 8.74 -4.76 1.55
CA ALA A 182 8.83 -4.95 2.99
C ALA A 182 7.44 -4.94 3.67
N GLN A 183 6.57 -4.01 3.27
CA GLN A 183 5.21 -3.94 3.82
C GLN A 183 4.33 -5.12 3.39
N SER A 184 4.49 -5.62 2.15
CA SER A 184 3.81 -6.85 1.73
C SER A 184 4.30 -8.08 2.50
N ALA A 185 5.62 -8.19 2.79
CA ALA A 185 6.17 -9.24 3.63
C ALA A 185 5.62 -9.16 5.06
N LEU A 186 5.58 -7.95 5.62
CA LEU A 186 5.02 -7.72 6.96
C LEU A 186 3.53 -8.07 7.03
N LEU A 187 2.76 -7.71 6.00
CA LEU A 187 1.34 -8.07 5.91
C LEU A 187 1.13 -9.59 5.92
N GLY A 188 1.95 -10.33 5.15
CA GLY A 188 1.90 -11.80 5.12
C GLY A 188 2.30 -12.43 6.45
N ALA A 189 3.28 -11.86 7.14
CA ALA A 189 3.80 -12.40 8.40
C ALA A 189 2.94 -12.08 9.63
N THR A 190 2.11 -11.03 9.57
CA THR A 190 1.39 -10.48 10.73
C THR A 190 -0.14 -10.51 10.57
N GLY A 191 -0.66 -11.43 9.75
CA GLY A 191 -2.10 -11.60 9.61
C GLY A 191 -2.75 -11.83 10.98
N ASP A 192 -3.81 -11.05 11.25
CA ASP A 192 -4.62 -11.12 12.49
C ASP A 192 -3.83 -10.87 13.79
N SER A 193 -2.64 -10.23 13.73
CA SER A 193 -1.90 -9.89 14.93
C SER A 193 -2.63 -8.84 15.75
N GLU A 194 -2.81 -9.13 17.06
CA GLU A 194 -3.45 -8.26 18.02
C GLU A 194 -2.67 -6.94 18.26
N ASP A 195 -1.39 -6.91 17.96
CA ASP A 195 -0.54 -5.71 18.11
C ASP A 195 -1.05 -4.51 17.29
N TYR A 196 -1.76 -4.78 16.20
CA TYR A 196 -2.31 -3.72 15.35
C TYR A 196 -3.73 -3.27 15.73
N GLU A 197 -4.44 -3.99 16.58
CA GLU A 197 -5.84 -3.68 16.94
C GLU A 197 -6.04 -2.27 17.52
N PRO A 198 -5.17 -1.75 18.38
CA PRO A 198 -5.31 -0.36 18.86
C PRO A 198 -5.28 0.67 17.74
N TYR A 199 -4.41 0.48 16.75
CA TYR A 199 -4.25 1.38 15.61
C TYR A 199 -5.39 1.25 14.60
N LEU A 200 -5.85 0.04 14.33
CA LEU A 200 -7.00 -0.25 13.48
C LEU A 200 -8.28 0.36 14.07
N THR A 201 -8.48 0.20 15.38
CA THR A 201 -9.60 0.82 16.10
C THR A 201 -9.55 2.35 16.04
N ALA A 202 -8.36 2.95 16.15
CA ALA A 202 -8.18 4.41 16.13
C ALA A 202 -8.65 5.03 14.81
N ILE A 203 -8.42 4.38 13.67
CA ILE A 203 -8.91 4.83 12.35
C ILE A 203 -10.32 4.33 12.03
N GLY A 204 -10.93 3.54 12.92
CA GLY A 204 -12.25 2.96 12.70
C GLY A 204 -12.26 1.93 11.57
N ALA A 205 -11.23 1.10 11.47
CA ALA A 205 -11.23 -0.08 10.61
C ALA A 205 -12.31 -1.07 11.06
N VAL A 206 -12.76 -1.92 10.14
CA VAL A 206 -13.72 -2.98 10.48
C VAL A 206 -13.10 -3.92 11.52
N SER A 207 -13.85 -4.24 12.57
CA SER A 207 -13.47 -5.19 13.60
C SER A 207 -14.09 -6.57 13.37
N GLY A 208 -13.48 -7.61 13.94
CA GLY A 208 -14.03 -8.97 13.92
C GLY A 208 -13.93 -9.68 12.56
N VAL A 209 -13.15 -9.16 11.63
CA VAL A 209 -12.82 -9.80 10.35
C VAL A 209 -11.30 -9.93 10.21
N SER A 210 -10.85 -11.00 9.56
CA SER A 210 -9.42 -11.26 9.34
C SER A 210 -8.79 -10.26 8.37
N ASP A 211 -7.52 -9.93 8.55
CA ASP A 211 -6.66 -9.23 7.59
C ASP A 211 -5.51 -10.11 7.05
N ALA A 212 -5.51 -11.41 7.38
CA ALA A 212 -4.53 -12.35 6.85
C ALA A 212 -4.64 -12.46 5.32
N VAL A 213 -3.53 -12.60 4.62
CA VAL A 213 -3.49 -12.78 3.17
C VAL A 213 -3.02 -14.19 2.81
N THR A 214 -3.45 -14.68 1.65
CA THR A 214 -3.08 -16.01 1.15
C THR A 214 -1.61 -16.09 0.78
N GLY A 215 -1.06 -15.01 0.29
CA GLY A 215 0.35 -14.92 -0.07
C GLY A 215 0.81 -13.50 -0.31
N SER A 216 2.13 -13.30 -0.26
CA SER A 216 2.76 -12.01 -0.46
C SER A 216 3.88 -12.13 -1.50
N MET A 217 3.80 -11.32 -2.55
CA MET A 217 4.86 -11.16 -3.53
C MET A 217 5.71 -9.95 -3.16
N CYS A 218 6.91 -10.21 -2.64
CA CYS A 218 7.78 -9.21 -2.05
C CYS A 218 9.01 -9.02 -2.94
N TRP A 219 9.05 -7.92 -3.70
CA TRP A 219 10.17 -7.64 -4.58
C TRP A 219 11.18 -6.73 -3.88
N CYS A 220 12.44 -7.17 -3.84
CA CYS A 220 13.54 -6.49 -3.16
C CYS A 220 13.14 -5.91 -1.78
N PRO A 221 12.53 -6.70 -0.89
CA PRO A 221 12.08 -6.22 0.41
C PRO A 221 13.28 -5.93 1.31
N ILE A 222 13.13 -4.95 2.21
CA ILE A 222 13.99 -4.87 3.38
C ILE A 222 13.39 -5.82 4.41
N THR A 223 14.10 -6.88 4.76
CA THR A 223 13.60 -7.97 5.61
C THR A 223 14.01 -7.85 7.07
N GLU A 224 15.06 -7.08 7.33
CA GLU A 224 15.55 -6.79 8.67
C GLU A 224 15.38 -5.28 8.94
N LEU A 225 14.31 -4.92 9.63
CA LEU A 225 13.97 -3.50 9.85
C LEU A 225 14.69 -2.91 11.05
N ASP A 226 15.07 -3.72 12.04
CA ASP A 226 15.72 -3.24 13.28
C ASP A 226 17.15 -2.80 13.01
N TYR A 227 17.87 -3.51 12.13
CA TYR A 227 19.29 -3.28 11.84
C TYR A 227 19.58 -2.96 10.36
N ALA A 228 18.56 -2.57 9.61
CA ALA A 228 18.72 -2.24 8.18
C ALA A 228 19.76 -1.14 7.94
N ASP A 229 19.82 -0.17 8.82
CA ASP A 229 20.76 0.95 8.75
C ASP A 229 22.20 0.50 8.91
N GLU A 230 22.47 -0.42 9.85
CA GLU A 230 23.81 -1.01 10.04
C GLU A 230 24.24 -1.81 8.81
N ALA A 231 23.34 -2.58 8.21
CA ALA A 231 23.61 -3.32 7.00
C ALA A 231 23.99 -2.42 5.82
N TYR A 232 23.30 -1.29 5.65
CA TYR A 232 23.65 -0.30 4.62
C TYR A 232 24.97 0.40 4.92
N GLU A 233 25.24 0.77 6.16
CA GLU A 233 26.50 1.38 6.57
C GLU A 233 27.67 0.43 6.30
N TRP A 234 27.53 -0.85 6.67
CA TRP A 234 28.55 -1.86 6.44
C TRP A 234 28.85 -2.07 4.95
N ASN A 235 27.81 -2.12 4.11
CA ASN A 235 27.97 -2.29 2.66
C ASN A 235 28.52 -1.05 1.95
N LEU A 236 28.20 0.15 2.43
CA LEU A 236 28.42 1.39 1.71
C LEU A 236 29.47 2.29 2.38
N GLY A 237 29.92 1.98 3.60
CA GLY A 237 30.80 2.83 4.42
C GLY A 237 32.14 3.19 3.75
N ASN A 238 32.62 2.37 2.83
CA ASN A 238 33.86 2.61 2.06
C ASN A 238 33.61 3.18 0.66
N THR A 239 32.35 3.40 0.25
CA THR A 239 32.04 3.94 -1.07
C THR A 239 32.14 5.46 -1.07
N GLN A 240 33.04 6.00 -1.91
CA GLN A 240 33.09 7.44 -2.20
C GLN A 240 31.96 7.79 -3.17
N ASN A 241 30.81 8.21 -2.65
CA ASN A 241 29.71 8.64 -3.49
C ASN A 241 29.75 10.16 -3.71
N ARG A 242 29.31 10.62 -4.89
CA ARG A 242 29.23 12.04 -5.25
C ARG A 242 28.33 12.85 -4.30
N ASN A 243 27.44 12.22 -3.56
CA ASN A 243 26.55 12.84 -2.58
C ASN A 243 27.14 12.74 -1.16
N ARG A 244 28.30 13.34 -0.91
CA ARG A 244 28.93 13.43 0.42
C ARG A 244 28.01 13.93 1.54
N HIS A 245 26.97 14.69 1.23
CA HIS A 245 26.02 15.22 2.23
C HIS A 245 25.16 14.13 2.88
N CYS A 246 24.68 13.18 2.11
CA CYS A 246 23.84 12.11 2.63
C CYS A 246 24.64 11.18 3.56
N GLN A 247 25.86 10.84 3.16
CA GLN A 247 26.76 9.94 3.89
C GLN A 247 27.22 10.51 5.24
N MET A 248 27.53 11.80 5.33
CA MET A 248 27.96 12.42 6.59
C MET A 248 26.83 12.59 7.61
N GLU A 249 25.61 12.81 7.19
CA GLU A 249 24.46 12.89 8.10
C GLU A 249 24.11 11.51 8.67
N TRP A 250 24.16 10.46 7.88
CA TRP A 250 23.96 9.08 8.31
C TRP A 250 25.04 8.63 9.31
N GLN A 251 26.31 8.86 9.02
CA GLN A 251 27.41 8.54 9.93
C GLN A 251 27.30 9.27 11.28
N ARG A 252 26.88 10.53 11.28
CA ARG A 252 26.63 11.28 12.52
C ARG A 252 25.44 10.74 13.30
N HIS A 253 24.42 10.25 12.62
CA HIS A 253 23.25 9.70 13.26
C HIS A 253 23.57 8.35 13.92
N LEU A 254 24.28 7.47 13.24
CA LEU A 254 24.74 6.17 13.77
C LEU A 254 25.71 6.34 14.94
N GLN A 255 26.65 7.29 14.86
CA GLN A 255 27.53 7.62 15.98
C GLN A 255 26.76 8.09 17.23
N ARG A 256 25.65 8.80 17.08
CA ARG A 256 24.80 9.21 18.19
C ARG A 256 24.04 8.04 18.81
N ILE A 257 23.61 7.09 18.01
CA ILE A 257 22.93 5.89 18.48
C ILE A 257 23.91 4.99 19.23
N SER A 258 25.09 4.75 18.68
CA SER A 258 26.11 3.92 19.35
C SER A 258 26.59 4.48 20.69
N MET A 259 26.60 5.81 20.88
CA MET A 259 26.95 6.45 22.13
C MET A 259 25.82 6.47 23.19
N SER A 260 24.61 6.05 22.83
CA SER A 260 23.46 6.00 23.75
C SER A 260 23.25 4.63 24.39
N TRP A 261 24.14 3.65 24.14
CA TRP A 261 24.06 2.28 24.67
C TRP A 261 25.16 1.98 25.72
N ASP A 262 26.01 2.98 26.04
CA ASP A 262 26.95 2.96 27.19
C ASP A 262 26.33 3.75 28.36
#